data_389e5b169c12774f393fe337148209cf
#
_entry.id   389e5b169c12774f393fe337148209cf
#
_cell.length_a   1.000
_cell.length_b   1.000
_cell.length_c   1.000
_cell.angle_alpha   90.00
_cell.angle_beta   90.00
_cell.angle_gamma   90.00
#
_symmetry.space_group_name_H-M   'P 1'
#
loop_
_entity.id
_entity.type
_entity.pdbx_description
1 polymer ?
#
loop_
_entity_poly.entity_id
_entity_poly.type
_entity_poly.pdbx_seq_one_letter_code
_entity_poly.pdbx_strand_id
1 'polypeptide(L)'
;MPIDPRDRLIVALDVPSVSDAEAMVSRIGPAATFYKIGYQLGLAGGLPFAAGLIAAGKQVFLDFKLHDIGNTVTHGVASVANMGATFLTVHAYPQTMKAAAQGARGSKLKILAVTVLTSYDDNDLAEAGYALAVGPLVAKRAAQARSIGIDGLVCSPEEAANLRGIVGGGMALVTPGIRPAGSAAGDQKRIMMPARAIAAGADYLVVGRPIVEAADPKAAAQAIVDEIAQAKAQQQQQQQQ
;
A
#
# COMPACT_ATOMS: atom_id res chain seq x y z
N MET A 1 -0.42 8.47 18.22
CA MET A 1 -0.05 9.77 17.61
C MET A 1 -0.57 9.80 16.18
N PRO A 2 -1.01 10.94 15.65
CA PRO A 2 -1.39 11.04 14.25
C PRO A 2 -0.17 10.74 13.36
N ILE A 3 -0.38 10.04 12.24
CA ILE A 3 0.67 9.72 11.26
C ILE A 3 1.11 11.03 10.58
N ASP A 4 2.42 11.28 10.52
CA ASP A 4 2.99 12.42 9.79
C ASP A 4 2.54 12.36 8.31
N PRO A 5 2.17 13.50 7.68
CA PRO A 5 1.79 13.50 6.26
C PRO A 5 2.83 12.86 5.33
N ARG A 6 4.12 13.01 5.59
CA ARG A 6 5.20 12.33 4.84
C ARG A 6 5.15 10.81 4.95
N ASP A 7 4.83 10.30 6.14
CA ASP A 7 4.73 8.87 6.37
C ASP A 7 3.46 8.25 5.76
N ARG A 8 2.51 9.09 5.29
CA ARG A 8 1.33 8.65 4.55
C ARG A 8 1.60 8.45 3.05
N LEU A 9 2.67 9.06 2.52
CA LEU A 9 3.11 8.85 1.15
C LEU A 9 4.05 7.65 1.10
N ILE A 10 3.68 6.63 0.32
CA ILE A 10 4.52 5.48 0.00
C ILE A 10 4.93 5.58 -1.45
N VAL A 11 6.22 5.77 -1.71
CA VAL A 11 6.75 5.85 -3.08
C VAL A 11 7.01 4.44 -3.61
N ALA A 12 6.35 4.07 -4.70
CA ALA A 12 6.58 2.79 -5.36
C ALA A 12 7.83 2.87 -6.24
N LEU A 13 8.86 2.10 -5.87
CA LEU A 13 10.11 1.98 -6.64
C LEU A 13 10.00 0.85 -7.66
N ASP A 14 9.07 1.02 -8.61
CA ASP A 14 8.89 0.08 -9.72
C ASP A 14 9.86 0.46 -10.85
N VAL A 15 11.17 0.22 -10.61
CA VAL A 15 12.30 0.53 -11.49
C VAL A 15 13.10 -0.74 -11.79
N PRO A 16 13.84 -0.80 -12.93
CA PRO A 16 14.42 -2.06 -13.42
C PRO A 16 15.64 -2.54 -12.65
N SER A 17 16.32 -1.67 -11.90
CA SER A 17 17.55 -2.05 -11.21
C SER A 17 17.68 -1.40 -9.82
N VAL A 18 18.53 -2.00 -8.98
CA VAL A 18 18.88 -1.44 -7.67
C VAL A 18 19.58 -0.08 -7.83
N SER A 19 20.45 0.08 -8.82
CA SER A 19 21.13 1.35 -9.10
C SER A 19 20.14 2.48 -9.44
N ASP A 20 19.09 2.18 -10.24
CA ASP A 20 18.03 3.15 -10.53
C ASP A 20 17.23 3.50 -9.26
N ALA A 21 16.98 2.52 -8.40
CA ALA A 21 16.28 2.74 -7.14
C ALA A 21 17.10 3.61 -6.18
N GLU A 22 18.41 3.37 -6.05
CA GLU A 22 19.33 4.18 -5.24
C GLU A 22 19.37 5.63 -5.74
N ALA A 23 19.52 5.82 -7.05
CA ALA A 23 19.47 7.13 -7.67
C ALA A 23 18.14 7.85 -7.43
N MET A 24 17.02 7.13 -7.53
CA MET A 24 15.69 7.68 -7.28
C MET A 24 15.51 8.10 -5.82
N VAL A 25 15.87 7.26 -4.87
CA VAL A 25 15.81 7.59 -3.42
C VAL A 25 16.68 8.82 -3.11
N SER A 26 17.87 8.91 -3.71
CA SER A 26 18.75 10.08 -3.56
C SER A 26 18.12 11.35 -4.12
N ARG A 27 17.48 11.29 -5.31
CA ARG A 27 16.79 12.44 -5.96
C ARG A 27 15.58 12.91 -5.16
N ILE A 28 14.79 11.99 -4.59
CA ILE A 28 13.63 12.31 -3.74
C ILE A 28 14.09 12.93 -2.41
N GLY A 29 15.19 12.45 -1.85
CA GLY A 29 15.79 12.97 -0.63
C GLY A 29 14.82 12.94 0.56
N PRO A 30 14.70 14.06 1.33
CA PRO A 30 13.88 14.10 2.54
C PRO A 30 12.37 14.22 2.27
N ALA A 31 11.92 14.36 1.01
CA ALA A 31 10.51 14.51 0.69
C ALA A 31 9.71 13.22 0.91
N ALA A 32 10.37 12.06 0.94
CA ALA A 32 9.74 10.79 1.30
C ALA A 32 10.60 9.96 2.27
N THR A 33 9.91 9.22 3.13
CA THR A 33 10.50 8.35 4.16
C THR A 33 10.08 6.91 4.01
N PHE A 34 9.09 6.62 3.17
CA PHE A 34 8.44 5.33 3.03
C PHE A 34 8.45 4.87 1.57
N TYR A 35 9.04 3.70 1.31
CA TYR A 35 9.23 3.16 -0.03
C TYR A 35 8.63 1.77 -0.18
N LYS A 36 7.98 1.52 -1.32
CA LYS A 36 7.45 0.20 -1.70
C LYS A 36 8.38 -0.47 -2.71
N ILE A 37 8.72 -1.72 -2.43
CA ILE A 37 9.44 -2.62 -3.33
C ILE A 37 8.49 -3.73 -3.74
N GLY A 38 8.16 -3.79 -5.03
CA GLY A 38 7.32 -4.82 -5.63
C GLY A 38 8.14 -5.84 -6.40
N TYR A 39 7.48 -6.59 -7.29
CA TYR A 39 8.10 -7.69 -8.03
C TYR A 39 9.29 -7.25 -8.89
N GLN A 40 9.15 -6.15 -9.64
CA GLN A 40 10.20 -5.74 -10.59
C GLN A 40 11.54 -5.56 -9.88
N LEU A 41 11.59 -4.68 -8.90
CA LEU A 41 12.83 -4.42 -8.15
C LEU A 41 13.20 -5.59 -7.23
N GLY A 42 12.23 -6.22 -6.59
CA GLY A 42 12.46 -7.35 -5.69
C GLY A 42 13.19 -8.51 -6.38
N LEU A 43 12.75 -8.89 -7.58
CA LEU A 43 13.37 -9.94 -8.41
C LEU A 43 14.70 -9.50 -9.06
N ALA A 44 14.94 -8.19 -9.18
CA ALA A 44 16.20 -7.62 -9.64
C ALA A 44 17.24 -7.40 -8.52
N GLY A 45 17.10 -8.10 -7.37
CA GLY A 45 18.03 -7.99 -6.25
C GLY A 45 17.64 -6.96 -5.20
N GLY A 46 16.38 -6.52 -5.17
CA GLY A 46 15.89 -5.45 -4.30
C GLY A 46 15.79 -5.79 -2.81
N LEU A 47 15.90 -7.05 -2.38
CA LEU A 47 15.80 -7.40 -0.95
C LEU A 47 16.99 -6.89 -0.12
N PRO A 48 18.27 -7.04 -0.52
CA PRO A 48 19.37 -6.38 0.16
C PRO A 48 19.25 -4.85 0.18
N PHE A 49 18.77 -4.25 -0.91
CA PHE A 49 18.50 -2.81 -0.97
C PHE A 49 17.40 -2.40 0.04
N ALA A 50 16.32 -3.19 0.17
CA ALA A 50 15.29 -2.97 1.19
C ALA A 50 15.88 -2.98 2.62
N ALA A 51 16.75 -3.94 2.93
CA ALA A 51 17.45 -4.00 4.21
C ALA A 51 18.33 -2.76 4.44
N GLY A 52 19.00 -2.26 3.40
CA GLY A 52 19.78 -1.02 3.44
C GLY A 52 18.91 0.21 3.75
N LEU A 53 17.73 0.32 3.13
CA LEU A 53 16.77 1.40 3.43
C LEU A 53 16.30 1.35 4.89
N ILE A 54 15.99 0.16 5.41
CA ILE A 54 15.58 -0.04 6.81
C ILE A 54 16.70 0.39 7.75
N ALA A 55 17.94 -0.04 7.49
CA ALA A 55 19.11 0.34 8.28
C ALA A 55 19.36 1.87 8.26
N ALA A 56 18.99 2.54 7.15
CA ALA A 56 19.04 4.00 7.02
C ALA A 56 17.82 4.72 7.66
N GLY A 57 16.97 4.02 8.41
CA GLY A 57 15.82 4.57 9.12
C GLY A 57 14.61 4.86 8.22
N LYS A 58 14.57 4.34 7.00
CA LYS A 58 13.40 4.44 6.11
C LYS A 58 12.40 3.35 6.42
N GLN A 59 11.13 3.62 6.18
CA GLN A 59 10.07 2.61 6.20
C GLN A 59 10.04 1.86 4.87
N VAL A 60 9.82 0.55 4.92
CA VAL A 60 9.77 -0.29 3.72
C VAL A 60 8.49 -1.13 3.70
N PHE A 61 7.83 -1.08 2.57
CA PHE A 61 6.68 -1.90 2.22
C PHE A 61 7.10 -2.93 1.16
N LEU A 62 7.13 -4.22 1.51
CA LEU A 62 7.35 -5.31 0.57
C LEU A 62 6.01 -5.74 -0.02
N ASP A 63 5.79 -5.39 -1.29
CA ASP A 63 4.53 -5.62 -1.99
C ASP A 63 4.61 -6.88 -2.86
N PHE A 64 4.66 -8.04 -2.19
CA PHE A 64 4.84 -9.35 -2.84
C PHE A 64 3.56 -10.18 -2.93
N LYS A 65 2.46 -9.72 -2.36
CA LYS A 65 1.13 -10.35 -2.45
C LYS A 65 1.20 -11.86 -2.26
N LEU A 66 1.81 -12.31 -1.14
CA LEU A 66 2.06 -13.72 -0.89
C LEU A 66 0.75 -14.52 -0.97
N HIS A 67 0.82 -15.65 -1.69
CA HIS A 67 -0.26 -16.61 -1.78
C HIS A 67 0.34 -17.98 -2.05
N ASP A 68 0.43 -18.81 -1.01
CA ASP A 68 1.01 -20.14 -1.04
C ASP A 68 0.37 -21.00 0.06
N ILE A 69 0.79 -22.25 0.22
CA ILE A 69 0.38 -23.09 1.34
C ILE A 69 0.77 -22.44 2.67
N GLY A 70 -0.07 -22.67 3.70
CA GLY A 70 0.02 -21.92 4.97
C GLY A 70 1.41 -21.95 5.60
N ASN A 71 2.08 -23.11 5.63
CA ASN A 71 3.43 -23.22 6.22
C ASN A 71 4.45 -22.32 5.50
N THR A 72 4.44 -22.29 4.17
CA THR A 72 5.32 -21.45 3.36
C THR A 72 5.05 -19.96 3.63
N VAL A 73 3.79 -19.57 3.69
CA VAL A 73 3.39 -18.17 4.01
C VAL A 73 3.88 -17.79 5.41
N THR A 74 3.64 -18.64 6.43
CA THR A 74 4.07 -18.37 7.81
C THR A 74 5.57 -18.14 7.90
N HIS A 75 6.39 -18.99 7.30
CA HIS A 75 7.85 -18.86 7.35
C HIS A 75 8.36 -17.69 6.52
N GLY A 76 7.78 -17.44 5.33
CA GLY A 76 8.12 -16.28 4.50
C GLY A 76 7.84 -14.96 5.22
N VAL A 77 6.67 -14.86 5.87
CA VAL A 77 6.31 -13.68 6.69
C VAL A 77 7.28 -13.49 7.86
N ALA A 78 7.64 -14.57 8.57
CA ALA A 78 8.60 -14.49 9.66
C ALA A 78 9.99 -13.98 9.19
N SER A 79 10.44 -14.39 7.99
CA SER A 79 11.68 -13.89 7.39
C SER A 79 11.61 -12.39 7.12
N VAL A 80 10.49 -11.90 6.59
CA VAL A 80 10.27 -10.46 6.36
C VAL A 80 10.17 -9.69 7.68
N ALA A 81 9.53 -10.26 8.70
CA ALA A 81 9.45 -9.67 10.03
C ALA A 81 10.85 -9.47 10.65
N ASN A 82 11.73 -10.46 10.50
CA ASN A 82 13.13 -10.39 10.97
C ASN A 82 13.97 -9.36 10.21
N MET A 83 13.61 -9.07 8.94
CA MET A 83 14.25 -8.00 8.17
C MET A 83 13.93 -6.61 8.74
N GLY A 84 12.79 -6.44 9.42
CA GLY A 84 12.33 -5.16 9.97
C GLY A 84 11.48 -4.34 9.01
N ALA A 85 10.88 -4.94 7.97
CA ALA A 85 9.97 -4.25 7.08
C ALA A 85 8.73 -3.73 7.85
N THR A 86 8.15 -2.63 7.35
CA THR A 86 6.97 -2.00 7.94
C THR A 86 5.70 -2.70 7.48
N PHE A 87 5.55 -2.93 6.17
CA PHE A 87 4.39 -3.57 5.55
C PHE A 87 4.81 -4.74 4.67
N LEU A 88 3.96 -5.77 4.64
CA LEU A 88 4.01 -6.87 3.68
C LEU A 88 2.59 -7.18 3.20
N THR A 89 2.41 -7.36 1.90
CA THR A 89 1.13 -7.78 1.34
C THR A 89 0.99 -9.29 1.22
N VAL A 90 -0.24 -9.74 1.47
CA VAL A 90 -0.72 -11.08 1.13
C VAL A 90 -2.04 -10.96 0.38
N HIS A 91 -2.42 -11.95 -0.42
CA HIS A 91 -3.77 -11.98 -0.98
C HIS A 91 -4.81 -12.30 0.11
N ALA A 92 -5.99 -11.68 0.02
CA ALA A 92 -7.06 -11.78 1.02
C ALA A 92 -7.84 -13.10 0.95
N TYR A 93 -7.12 -14.23 0.98
CA TYR A 93 -7.71 -15.54 1.19
C TYR A 93 -7.62 -15.90 2.69
N PRO A 94 -8.69 -16.41 3.31
CA PRO A 94 -8.73 -16.65 4.76
C PRO A 94 -7.56 -17.50 5.28
N GLN A 95 -7.20 -18.57 4.56
CA GLN A 95 -6.09 -19.44 4.94
C GLN A 95 -4.75 -18.70 4.88
N THR A 96 -4.50 -17.94 3.80
CA THR A 96 -3.29 -17.14 3.60
C THR A 96 -3.17 -16.05 4.68
N MET A 97 -4.26 -15.34 4.97
CA MET A 97 -4.28 -14.30 6.00
C MET A 97 -4.00 -14.86 7.40
N LYS A 98 -4.59 -16.00 7.76
CA LYS A 98 -4.32 -16.67 9.06
C LYS A 98 -2.85 -17.08 9.20
N ALA A 99 -2.27 -17.65 8.14
CA ALA A 99 -0.86 -18.02 8.12
C ALA A 99 0.07 -16.79 8.23
N ALA A 100 -0.27 -15.70 7.54
CA ALA A 100 0.48 -14.45 7.61
C ALA A 100 0.40 -13.81 9.01
N ALA A 101 -0.77 -13.75 9.61
CA ALA A 101 -0.94 -13.25 10.97
C ALA A 101 -0.12 -14.08 11.98
N GLN A 102 -0.03 -15.40 11.78
CA GLN A 102 0.80 -16.28 12.61
C GLN A 102 2.29 -15.95 12.43
N GLY A 103 2.77 -15.79 11.20
CA GLY A 103 4.18 -15.50 10.91
C GLY A 103 4.64 -14.13 11.39
N ALA A 104 3.73 -13.14 11.45
CA ALA A 104 4.03 -11.79 11.94
C ALA A 104 3.93 -11.65 13.47
N ARG A 105 3.45 -12.67 14.19
CA ARG A 105 3.18 -12.59 15.63
C ARG A 105 4.43 -12.17 16.43
N GLY A 106 4.25 -11.19 17.32
CA GLY A 106 5.32 -10.68 18.18
C GLY A 106 6.31 -9.74 17.48
N SER A 107 6.13 -9.45 16.19
CA SER A 107 6.93 -8.50 15.44
C SER A 107 6.24 -7.14 15.28
N LYS A 108 6.94 -6.17 14.70
CA LYS A 108 6.38 -4.86 14.30
C LYS A 108 5.84 -4.85 12.86
N LEU A 109 6.05 -5.94 12.11
CA LEU A 109 5.56 -6.07 10.75
C LEU A 109 4.04 -6.04 10.72
N LYS A 110 3.47 -5.22 9.86
CA LYS A 110 2.03 -5.16 9.62
C LYS A 110 1.68 -5.85 8.31
N ILE A 111 0.70 -6.74 8.38
CA ILE A 111 0.20 -7.48 7.22
C ILE A 111 -0.93 -6.70 6.56
N LEU A 112 -0.80 -6.47 5.27
CA LEU A 112 -1.84 -5.86 4.44
C LEU A 112 -2.45 -6.93 3.53
N ALA A 113 -3.77 -7.09 3.58
CA ALA A 113 -4.48 -7.99 2.69
C ALA A 113 -4.93 -7.27 1.42
N VAL A 114 -4.56 -7.81 0.26
CA VAL A 114 -5.02 -7.31 -1.05
C VAL A 114 -6.39 -7.89 -1.32
N THR A 115 -7.41 -7.05 -1.33
CA THR A 115 -8.81 -7.47 -1.52
C THR A 115 -9.08 -7.93 -2.95
N VAL A 116 -9.05 -7.02 -3.91
CA VAL A 116 -9.08 -7.27 -5.35
C VAL A 116 -8.07 -6.32 -5.99
N LEU A 117 -7.32 -6.78 -6.97
CA LEU A 117 -6.37 -5.93 -7.69
C LEU A 117 -7.09 -4.72 -8.31
N THR A 118 -6.52 -3.53 -8.15
CA THR A 118 -7.14 -2.27 -8.60
C THR A 118 -7.24 -2.15 -10.12
N SER A 119 -6.55 -3.02 -10.86
CA SER A 119 -6.66 -3.18 -12.31
C SER A 119 -7.83 -4.05 -12.75
N TYR A 120 -8.45 -4.82 -11.83
CA TYR A 120 -9.55 -5.73 -12.14
C TYR A 120 -10.90 -5.01 -12.12
N ASP A 121 -11.77 -5.41 -13.06
CA ASP A 121 -13.20 -5.11 -13.08
C ASP A 121 -14.05 -6.39 -12.92
N ASP A 122 -15.37 -6.28 -13.04
CA ASP A 122 -16.27 -7.42 -12.87
C ASP A 122 -16.07 -8.50 -13.94
N ASN A 123 -15.68 -8.13 -15.17
CA ASN A 123 -15.38 -9.08 -16.23
C ASN A 123 -14.12 -9.88 -15.93
N ASP A 124 -13.06 -9.21 -15.45
CA ASP A 124 -11.82 -9.88 -15.04
C ASP A 124 -12.07 -10.92 -13.93
N LEU A 125 -12.97 -10.59 -12.98
CA LEU A 125 -13.37 -11.52 -11.92
C LEU A 125 -14.18 -12.70 -12.45
N ALA A 126 -15.12 -12.45 -13.38
CA ALA A 126 -15.91 -13.50 -13.99
C ALA A 126 -15.03 -14.48 -14.80
N GLU A 127 -14.08 -13.98 -15.57
CA GLU A 127 -13.10 -14.78 -16.29
C GLU A 127 -12.20 -15.59 -15.34
N ALA A 128 -11.86 -15.04 -14.18
CA ALA A 128 -11.11 -15.73 -13.14
C ALA A 128 -11.95 -16.74 -12.32
N GLY A 129 -13.24 -16.91 -12.66
CA GLY A 129 -14.14 -17.88 -12.03
C GLY A 129 -14.81 -17.42 -10.73
N TYR A 130 -14.80 -16.11 -10.44
CA TYR A 130 -15.51 -15.57 -9.29
C TYR A 130 -16.98 -15.33 -9.60
N ALA A 131 -17.87 -15.76 -8.69
CA ALA A 131 -19.30 -15.51 -8.79
C ALA A 131 -19.72 -14.11 -8.30
N LEU A 132 -18.86 -13.42 -7.58
CA LEU A 132 -19.13 -12.09 -7.02
C LEU A 132 -18.46 -11.02 -7.88
N ALA A 133 -19.17 -9.92 -8.08
CA ALA A 133 -18.61 -8.67 -8.60
C ALA A 133 -17.57 -8.06 -7.63
N VAL A 134 -16.79 -7.08 -8.10
CA VAL A 134 -15.69 -6.45 -7.34
C VAL A 134 -16.14 -5.95 -5.98
N GLY A 135 -17.18 -5.13 -5.92
CA GLY A 135 -17.64 -4.51 -4.68
C GLY A 135 -18.02 -5.53 -3.59
N PRO A 136 -18.94 -6.49 -3.86
CA PRO A 136 -19.29 -7.55 -2.91
C PRO A 136 -18.11 -8.42 -2.49
N LEU A 137 -17.18 -8.75 -3.40
CA LEU A 137 -16.00 -9.55 -3.08
C LEU A 137 -15.05 -8.78 -2.18
N VAL A 138 -14.80 -7.50 -2.45
CA VAL A 138 -13.99 -6.61 -1.62
C VAL A 138 -14.57 -6.50 -0.21
N ALA A 139 -15.87 -6.26 -0.08
CA ALA A 139 -16.54 -6.16 1.23
C ALA A 139 -16.43 -7.48 2.02
N LYS A 140 -16.63 -8.62 1.37
CA LYS A 140 -16.49 -9.95 1.99
C LYS A 140 -15.07 -10.18 2.51
N ARG A 141 -14.05 -9.89 1.67
CA ARG A 141 -12.64 -10.07 2.03
C ARG A 141 -12.21 -9.12 3.14
N ALA A 142 -12.70 -7.89 3.15
CA ALA A 142 -12.46 -6.92 4.22
C ALA A 142 -13.02 -7.39 5.57
N ALA A 143 -14.25 -7.88 5.60
CA ALA A 143 -14.85 -8.44 6.80
C ALA A 143 -14.07 -9.67 7.33
N GLN A 144 -13.61 -10.55 6.43
CA GLN A 144 -12.77 -11.69 6.78
C GLN A 144 -11.41 -11.25 7.33
N ALA A 145 -10.76 -10.26 6.71
CA ALA A 145 -9.47 -9.71 7.18
C ALA A 145 -9.62 -9.12 8.59
N ARG A 146 -10.69 -8.34 8.83
CA ARG A 146 -10.99 -7.81 10.16
C ARG A 146 -11.17 -8.92 11.19
N SER A 147 -11.95 -9.97 10.88
CA SER A 147 -12.22 -11.08 11.81
C SER A 147 -10.97 -11.90 12.16
N ILE A 148 -9.99 -11.96 11.24
CA ILE A 148 -8.71 -12.65 11.43
C ILE A 148 -7.71 -11.77 12.22
N GLY A 149 -7.91 -10.45 12.27
CA GLY A 149 -7.01 -9.52 12.93
C GLY A 149 -5.85 -9.06 12.03
N ILE A 150 -6.07 -8.93 10.73
CA ILE A 150 -5.13 -8.35 9.78
C ILE A 150 -5.00 -6.85 10.03
N ASP A 151 -3.79 -6.30 9.86
CA ASP A 151 -3.47 -4.91 10.22
C ASP A 151 -4.02 -3.87 9.24
N GLY A 152 -4.24 -4.25 7.98
CA GLY A 152 -4.76 -3.33 6.97
C GLY A 152 -5.13 -3.98 5.66
N LEU A 153 -5.67 -3.17 4.75
CA LEU A 153 -6.08 -3.60 3.41
C LEU A 153 -5.37 -2.77 2.35
N VAL A 154 -5.05 -3.41 1.22
CA VAL A 154 -4.80 -2.72 -0.05
C VAL A 154 -6.09 -2.76 -0.85
N CYS A 155 -6.61 -1.59 -1.21
CA CYS A 155 -7.89 -1.41 -1.89
C CYS A 155 -7.85 -0.20 -2.82
N SER A 156 -8.79 -0.09 -3.75
CA SER A 156 -8.90 1.12 -4.57
C SER A 156 -9.36 2.31 -3.72
N PRO A 157 -8.98 3.54 -4.10
CA PRO A 157 -9.42 4.72 -3.36
C PRO A 157 -10.95 4.93 -3.42
N GLU A 158 -11.62 4.42 -4.45
CA GLU A 158 -13.09 4.47 -4.59
C GLU A 158 -13.80 3.61 -3.53
N GLU A 159 -13.15 2.53 -3.07
CA GLU A 159 -13.68 1.60 -2.07
C GLU A 159 -13.44 2.08 -0.63
N ALA A 160 -12.55 3.05 -0.42
CA ALA A 160 -12.03 3.41 0.90
C ALA A 160 -13.14 3.83 1.88
N ALA A 161 -14.11 4.64 1.45
CA ALA A 161 -15.21 5.08 2.31
C ALA A 161 -16.09 3.92 2.79
N ASN A 162 -16.47 3.02 1.88
CA ASN A 162 -17.25 1.83 2.22
C ASN A 162 -16.45 0.90 3.14
N LEU A 163 -15.18 0.66 2.83
CA LEU A 163 -14.31 -0.19 3.62
C LEU A 163 -14.07 0.37 5.02
N ARG A 164 -13.93 1.69 5.17
CA ARG A 164 -13.83 2.32 6.48
C ARG A 164 -15.03 1.99 7.38
N GLY A 165 -16.23 1.94 6.81
CA GLY A 165 -17.44 1.50 7.53
C GLY A 165 -17.36 0.03 7.98
N ILE A 166 -16.76 -0.85 7.18
CA ILE A 166 -16.63 -2.28 7.49
C ILE A 166 -15.52 -2.53 8.52
N VAL A 167 -14.33 -1.92 8.33
CA VAL A 167 -13.14 -2.27 9.13
C VAL A 167 -12.92 -1.34 10.32
N GLY A 168 -13.61 -0.20 10.38
CA GLY A 168 -13.42 0.79 11.45
C GLY A 168 -12.07 1.50 11.38
N GLY A 169 -11.71 2.23 12.43
CA GLY A 169 -10.45 3.00 12.50
C GLY A 169 -9.21 2.17 12.88
N GLY A 170 -9.37 0.91 13.26
CA GLY A 170 -8.27 0.06 13.74
C GLY A 170 -7.43 -0.60 12.65
N MET A 171 -7.92 -0.66 11.41
CA MET A 171 -7.20 -1.23 10.28
C MET A 171 -6.76 -0.14 9.31
N ALA A 172 -5.53 -0.22 8.81
CA ALA A 172 -5.00 0.70 7.81
C ALA A 172 -5.64 0.45 6.43
N LEU A 173 -5.99 1.53 5.72
CA LEU A 173 -6.37 1.49 4.31
C LEU A 173 -5.23 2.08 3.48
N VAL A 174 -4.62 1.25 2.64
CA VAL A 174 -3.50 1.59 1.76
C VAL A 174 -3.99 1.58 0.32
N THR A 175 -3.94 2.72 -0.36
CA THR A 175 -4.56 2.88 -1.66
C THR A 175 -3.55 3.21 -2.75
N PRO A 176 -3.32 2.30 -3.71
CA PRO A 176 -2.66 2.61 -4.98
C PRO A 176 -3.63 3.29 -5.96
N GLY A 177 -3.16 3.57 -7.17
CA GLY A 177 -4.00 4.23 -8.19
C GLY A 177 -4.15 5.73 -7.96
N ILE A 178 -3.26 6.33 -7.18
CA ILE A 178 -3.27 7.76 -6.90
C ILE A 178 -2.66 8.51 -8.09
N ARG A 179 -3.38 9.54 -8.55
CA ARG A 179 -2.95 10.40 -9.64
C ARG A 179 -3.18 11.87 -9.26
N PRO A 180 -2.11 12.66 -9.04
CA PRO A 180 -2.21 14.10 -8.94
C PRO A 180 -2.85 14.71 -10.21
N ALA A 181 -3.37 15.93 -10.11
CA ALA A 181 -3.94 16.65 -11.24
C ALA A 181 -2.96 16.70 -12.43
N GLY A 182 -3.45 16.39 -13.64
CA GLY A 182 -2.65 16.37 -14.86
C GLY A 182 -1.82 15.11 -15.11
N SER A 183 -1.82 14.14 -14.20
CA SER A 183 -1.12 12.85 -14.39
C SER A 183 -1.92 11.88 -15.27
N ALA A 184 -1.23 11.08 -16.11
CA ALA A 184 -1.87 10.04 -16.91
C ALA A 184 -2.38 8.88 -16.04
N ALA A 185 -3.54 8.29 -16.41
CA ALA A 185 -4.11 7.14 -15.72
C ALA A 185 -3.23 5.88 -15.83
N GLY A 186 -2.61 5.67 -17.00
CA GLY A 186 -1.84 4.48 -17.31
C GLY A 186 -2.70 3.22 -17.33
N ASP A 187 -2.22 2.14 -16.71
CA ASP A 187 -2.89 0.84 -16.56
C ASP A 187 -3.90 0.77 -15.40
N GLN A 188 -4.02 1.84 -14.60
CA GLN A 188 -4.96 1.88 -13.47
C GLN A 188 -6.37 2.22 -13.97
N LYS A 189 -7.33 1.31 -13.74
CA LYS A 189 -8.74 1.51 -14.10
C LYS A 189 -9.49 2.37 -13.06
N ARG A 190 -9.03 2.42 -11.81
CA ARG A 190 -9.66 3.10 -10.67
C ARG A 190 -8.66 4.07 -10.05
N ILE A 191 -8.75 5.35 -10.42
CA ILE A 191 -7.80 6.41 -10.03
C ILE A 191 -8.49 7.51 -9.21
N MET A 192 -7.72 8.17 -8.34
CA MET A 192 -8.21 9.29 -7.55
C MET A 192 -7.07 10.27 -7.20
N MET A 193 -7.40 11.54 -7.03
CA MET A 193 -6.44 12.54 -6.53
C MET A 193 -6.11 12.30 -5.05
N PRO A 194 -4.89 12.67 -4.59
CA PRO A 194 -4.44 12.46 -3.20
C PRO A 194 -5.42 12.97 -2.15
N ALA A 195 -5.84 14.22 -2.23
CA ALA A 195 -6.76 14.81 -1.24
C ALA A 195 -8.10 14.06 -1.17
N ARG A 196 -8.65 13.65 -2.31
CA ARG A 196 -9.91 12.90 -2.35
C ARG A 196 -9.78 11.50 -1.74
N ALA A 197 -8.65 10.82 -1.98
CA ALA A 197 -8.40 9.51 -1.38
C ALA A 197 -8.28 9.61 0.15
N ILE A 198 -7.59 10.63 0.66
CA ILE A 198 -7.52 10.91 2.10
C ILE A 198 -8.92 11.24 2.66
N ALA A 199 -9.69 12.08 1.99
CA ALA A 199 -11.06 12.43 2.40
C ALA A 199 -11.98 11.20 2.41
N ALA A 200 -11.79 10.25 1.48
CA ALA A 200 -12.52 8.99 1.44
C ALA A 200 -12.11 7.99 2.54
N GLY A 201 -11.07 8.28 3.32
CA GLY A 201 -10.66 7.45 4.46
C GLY A 201 -9.40 6.62 4.26
N ALA A 202 -8.64 6.85 3.19
CA ALA A 202 -7.32 6.23 3.01
C ALA A 202 -6.33 6.74 4.08
N ASP A 203 -5.52 5.83 4.64
CA ASP A 203 -4.47 6.18 5.60
C ASP A 203 -3.13 6.41 4.92
N TYR A 204 -2.84 5.63 3.88
CA TYR A 204 -1.60 5.68 3.10
C TYR A 204 -1.91 5.68 1.61
N LEU A 205 -1.12 6.44 0.86
CA LEU A 205 -1.22 6.58 -0.59
C LEU A 205 0.02 5.99 -1.25
N VAL A 206 -0.16 5.04 -2.17
CA VAL A 206 0.95 4.46 -2.94
C VAL A 206 1.02 5.18 -4.29
N VAL A 207 2.15 5.83 -4.54
CA VAL A 207 2.41 6.62 -5.75
C VAL A 207 3.70 6.16 -6.41
N GLY A 208 3.63 5.75 -7.67
CA GLY A 208 4.78 5.33 -8.47
C GLY A 208 5.11 6.35 -9.55
N ARG A 209 4.69 6.10 -10.78
CA ARG A 209 5.00 6.90 -11.98
C ARG A 209 4.90 8.41 -11.81
N PRO A 210 3.86 8.97 -11.17
CA PRO A 210 3.80 10.43 -10.96
C PRO A 210 5.00 11.03 -10.23
N ILE A 211 5.75 10.22 -9.49
CA ILE A 211 6.98 10.64 -8.82
C ILE A 211 8.21 10.17 -9.58
N VAL A 212 8.30 8.87 -9.88
CA VAL A 212 9.54 8.28 -10.43
C VAL A 212 9.83 8.69 -11.88
N GLU A 213 8.80 9.06 -12.64
CA GLU A 213 8.94 9.59 -14.01
C GLU A 213 8.94 11.14 -14.08
N ALA A 214 8.78 11.82 -12.94
CA ALA A 214 8.79 13.27 -12.88
C ALA A 214 10.19 13.84 -13.21
N ALA A 215 10.23 14.99 -13.87
CA ALA A 215 11.48 15.72 -14.11
C ALA A 215 12.17 16.07 -12.77
N ASP A 216 11.38 16.46 -11.76
CA ASP A 216 11.82 16.68 -10.38
C ASP A 216 11.02 15.78 -9.42
N PRO A 217 11.51 14.56 -9.12
CA PRO A 217 10.84 13.63 -8.21
C PRO A 217 10.67 14.16 -6.79
N LYS A 218 11.60 15.00 -6.31
CA LYS A 218 11.51 15.63 -4.98
C LYS A 218 10.34 16.60 -4.91
N ALA A 219 10.23 17.49 -5.89
CA ALA A 219 9.12 18.43 -5.96
C ALA A 219 7.77 17.72 -6.13
N ALA A 220 7.72 16.65 -6.94
CA ALA A 220 6.51 15.85 -7.13
C ALA A 220 6.08 15.15 -5.84
N ALA A 221 7.01 14.54 -5.10
CA ALA A 221 6.72 13.91 -3.81
C ALA A 221 6.26 14.93 -2.77
N GLN A 222 6.94 16.10 -2.67
CA GLN A 222 6.59 17.16 -1.72
C GLN A 222 5.19 17.72 -1.99
N ALA A 223 4.83 17.95 -3.26
CA ALA A 223 3.49 18.44 -3.61
C ALA A 223 2.38 17.47 -3.14
N ILE A 224 2.60 16.16 -3.25
CA ILE A 224 1.65 15.15 -2.76
C ILE A 224 1.57 15.17 -1.22
N VAL A 225 2.70 15.30 -0.53
CA VAL A 225 2.74 15.40 0.94
C VAL A 225 1.98 16.64 1.42
N ASP A 226 2.15 17.77 0.73
CA ASP A 226 1.45 19.02 1.06
C ASP A 226 -0.07 18.88 0.84
N GLU A 227 -0.50 18.21 -0.23
CA GLU A 227 -1.91 17.92 -0.51
C GLU A 227 -2.51 16.98 0.57
N ILE A 228 -1.77 15.96 1.00
CA ILE A 228 -2.16 15.08 2.12
C ILE A 228 -2.33 15.89 3.41
N ALA A 229 -1.38 16.77 3.72
CA ALA A 229 -1.42 17.60 4.93
C ALA A 229 -2.65 18.53 4.95
N GLN A 230 -2.94 19.20 3.84
CA GLN A 230 -4.11 20.06 3.69
C GLN A 230 -5.42 19.27 3.85
N ALA A 231 -5.54 18.11 3.21
CA ALA A 231 -6.73 17.26 3.33
C ALA A 231 -6.97 16.80 4.78
N LYS A 232 -5.89 16.45 5.51
CA LYS A 232 -6.00 16.07 6.93
C LYS A 232 -6.41 17.22 7.82
N ALA A 233 -5.87 18.43 7.61
CA ALA A 233 -6.27 19.61 8.35
C ALA A 233 -7.78 19.92 8.17
N GLN A 234 -8.29 19.82 6.94
CA GLN A 234 -9.70 20.01 6.64
C GLN A 234 -10.60 18.97 7.34
N GLN A 235 -10.20 17.67 7.34
CA GLN A 235 -10.95 16.63 8.05
C GLN A 235 -11.04 16.90 9.55
N GLN A 236 -9.95 17.36 10.18
CA GLN A 236 -9.93 17.67 11.62
C GLN A 236 -10.86 18.84 11.96
N GLN A 237 -10.90 19.88 11.14
CA GLN A 237 -11.81 21.01 11.32
C GLN A 237 -13.29 20.60 11.21
N GLN A 238 -13.63 19.71 10.29
CA GLN A 238 -15.01 19.21 10.12
C GLN A 238 -15.49 18.33 11.27
N GLN A 239 -14.58 17.64 11.97
CA GLN A 239 -14.91 16.80 13.13
C GLN A 239 -15.08 17.59 14.44
N GLN A 240 -14.67 18.86 14.46
CA GLN A 240 -14.78 19.74 15.63
C GLN A 240 -16.04 20.66 15.59
N GLN A 241 -16.76 20.63 14.49
CA GLN A 241 -18.05 21.32 14.30
C GLN A 241 -19.24 20.38 14.55
#